data_67f7531524dc7d0c258a1ae965bc5d8e
#
_entry.id   67f7531524dc7d0c258a1ae965bc5d8e
#
_cell.length_a   1.000
_cell.length_b   1.000
_cell.length_c   1.000
_cell.angle_alpha   90.00
_cell.angle_beta   90.00
_cell.angle_gamma   90.00
#
_symmetry.space_group_name_H-M   'P 1'
#
loop_
_entity.id
_entity.type
_entity.pdbx_description
1 polymer ?
#
loop_
_entity_poly.entity_id
_entity_poly.type
_entity_poly.pdbx_seq_one_letter_code
_entity_poly.pdbx_strand_id
1 'polypeptide(L)'
;MKTFSKSHFEILFLKKLLNSEGFLGKGTPKRASEMSGFLLGFRKGSVVFDLEKSLTMYFKALRLIKACRESSYSILFVGCPPLMELSLQKELHNSPHTFVSESSWVLGSLTNSAQSEVSPSLIVTFNRLCTFPSKECFKKEIPLISFVDETCDLSFIDYPIFVNLKSEGAAYMYQYLIKQSILNSNGEQTL
;
A
#
# COMPACT_ATOMS: atom_id res chain seq x y z
N MET A 1 14.13 23.97 -12.39
CA MET A 1 13.47 22.65 -12.47
C MET A 1 14.56 21.58 -12.51
N LYS A 2 14.85 20.92 -11.37
CA LYS A 2 15.85 19.82 -11.37
C LYS A 2 15.16 18.58 -11.92
N THR A 3 15.49 18.19 -13.13
CA THR A 3 15.13 16.88 -13.70
C THR A 3 15.86 15.82 -12.90
N PHE A 4 15.16 15.18 -11.96
CA PHE A 4 15.66 13.94 -11.33
C PHE A 4 15.77 12.89 -12.43
N SER A 5 16.98 12.48 -12.74
CA SER A 5 17.22 11.28 -13.55
C SER A 5 16.58 10.11 -12.81
N LYS A 6 15.43 9.63 -13.33
CA LYS A 6 14.77 8.43 -12.79
C LYS A 6 15.73 7.26 -12.92
N SER A 7 15.87 6.46 -11.88
CA SER A 7 16.69 5.25 -11.95
C SER A 7 16.15 4.32 -13.04
N HIS A 8 17.02 3.55 -13.67
CA HIS A 8 16.61 2.56 -14.69
C HIS A 8 15.51 1.62 -14.18
N PHE A 9 15.56 1.30 -12.90
CA PHE A 9 14.57 0.53 -12.17
C PHE A 9 13.19 1.20 -12.15
N GLU A 10 13.09 2.49 -11.81
CA GLU A 10 11.81 3.23 -11.78
C GLU A 10 11.17 3.26 -13.15
N ILE A 11 11.97 3.43 -14.20
CA ILE A 11 11.48 3.43 -15.59
C ILE A 11 10.93 2.05 -15.97
N LEU A 12 11.62 0.97 -15.63
CA LEU A 12 11.19 -0.40 -15.92
C LEU A 12 9.91 -0.75 -15.16
N PHE A 13 9.82 -0.34 -13.89
CA PHE A 13 8.66 -0.54 -13.05
C PHE A 13 7.43 0.22 -13.59
N LEU A 14 7.60 1.48 -13.99
CA LEU A 14 6.55 2.26 -14.65
C LEU A 14 6.05 1.59 -15.93
N LYS A 15 6.96 1.11 -16.80
CA LYS A 15 6.59 0.40 -18.02
C LYS A 15 5.74 -0.84 -17.71
N LYS A 16 6.11 -1.62 -16.71
CA LYS A 16 5.34 -2.80 -16.30
C LYS A 16 3.97 -2.43 -15.74
N LEU A 17 3.86 -1.37 -14.93
CA LEU A 17 2.58 -0.87 -14.42
C LEU A 17 1.66 -0.36 -15.55
N LEU A 18 2.21 0.32 -16.54
CA LEU A 18 1.46 0.75 -17.72
C LEU A 18 0.92 -0.46 -18.50
N ASN A 19 1.74 -1.49 -18.69
CA ASN A 19 1.33 -2.70 -19.41
C ASN A 19 0.27 -3.52 -18.65
N SER A 20 0.28 -3.45 -17.33
CA SER A 20 -0.69 -4.15 -16.47
C SER A 20 -1.96 -3.36 -16.17
N GLU A 21 -2.17 -2.20 -16.81
CA GLU A 21 -3.32 -1.31 -16.57
C GLU A 21 -3.48 -0.90 -15.08
N GLY A 22 -2.40 -0.94 -14.32
CA GLY A 22 -2.38 -0.57 -12.90
C GLY A 22 -2.73 0.90 -12.62
N PHE A 23 -2.72 1.72 -13.66
CA PHE A 23 -3.00 3.15 -13.61
C PHE A 23 -4.48 3.51 -13.87
N LEU A 24 -5.33 2.54 -14.24
CA LEU A 24 -6.73 2.77 -14.57
C LEU A 24 -7.63 2.44 -13.39
N GLY A 25 -8.27 3.45 -12.82
CA GLY A 25 -9.37 3.26 -11.88
C GLY A 25 -10.71 3.03 -12.59
N LYS A 26 -11.68 2.45 -11.90
CA LYS A 26 -13.03 2.21 -12.44
C LYS A 26 -14.01 3.28 -11.99
N GLY A 27 -14.54 4.05 -12.96
CA GLY A 27 -15.61 5.01 -12.70
C GLY A 27 -15.15 6.41 -12.31
N THR A 28 -16.04 7.19 -11.72
CA THR A 28 -15.78 8.55 -11.27
C THR A 28 -15.45 8.57 -9.78
N PRO A 29 -14.43 9.30 -9.34
CA PRO A 29 -14.07 9.37 -7.93
C PRO A 29 -15.18 10.05 -7.15
N LYS A 30 -15.59 9.47 -6.02
CA LYS A 30 -16.60 10.04 -5.13
C LYS A 30 -16.14 11.35 -4.47
N ARG A 31 -14.83 11.52 -4.29
CA ARG A 31 -14.18 12.69 -3.67
C ARG A 31 -13.07 13.22 -4.57
N ALA A 32 -13.47 13.65 -5.78
CA ALA A 32 -12.53 14.14 -6.79
C ALA A 32 -11.64 15.28 -6.30
N SER A 33 -12.11 16.13 -5.40
CA SER A 33 -11.34 17.25 -4.85
C SER A 33 -10.15 16.79 -4.00
N GLU A 34 -10.34 15.79 -3.15
CA GLU A 34 -9.27 15.24 -2.29
C GLU A 34 -8.22 14.46 -3.10
N MET A 35 -8.67 13.82 -4.17
CA MET A 35 -7.82 13.00 -5.05
C MET A 35 -7.18 13.80 -6.19
N SER A 36 -7.58 15.06 -6.41
CA SER A 36 -7.17 15.85 -7.58
C SER A 36 -5.66 15.90 -7.77
N GLY A 37 -4.89 15.89 -6.67
CA GLY A 37 -3.44 15.86 -6.70
C GLY A 37 -2.83 14.57 -7.27
N PHE A 38 -3.58 13.47 -7.31
CA PHE A 38 -3.11 12.13 -7.73
C PHE A 38 -3.77 11.65 -9.04
N LEU A 39 -4.62 12.48 -9.64
CA LEU A 39 -5.30 12.16 -10.88
C LEU A 39 -4.69 12.94 -12.05
N LEU A 40 -4.44 12.24 -13.16
CA LEU A 40 -4.10 12.87 -14.45
C LEU A 40 -5.36 13.28 -15.20
N GLY A 41 -6.48 12.61 -14.99
CA GLY A 41 -7.75 12.91 -15.67
C GLY A 41 -8.64 11.69 -15.85
N PHE A 42 -9.53 11.81 -16.84
CA PHE A 42 -10.50 10.77 -17.17
C PHE A 42 -10.34 10.34 -18.64
N ARG A 43 -10.43 9.05 -18.88
CA ARG A 43 -10.41 8.47 -20.23
C ARG A 43 -11.45 7.37 -20.36
N LYS A 44 -12.37 7.50 -21.32
CA LYS A 44 -13.42 6.49 -21.60
C LYS A 44 -14.20 6.05 -20.35
N GLY A 45 -14.54 7.00 -19.48
CA GLY A 45 -15.30 6.70 -18.24
C GLY A 45 -14.46 6.10 -17.09
N SER A 46 -13.15 5.98 -17.26
CA SER A 46 -12.23 5.53 -16.24
C SER A 46 -11.32 6.66 -15.76
N VAL A 47 -10.99 6.64 -14.49
CA VAL A 47 -10.00 7.54 -13.89
C VAL A 47 -8.60 7.09 -14.29
N VAL A 48 -7.72 8.05 -14.57
CA VAL A 48 -6.29 7.81 -14.83
C VAL A 48 -5.49 8.35 -13.65
N PHE A 49 -4.84 7.46 -12.90
CA PHE A 49 -3.98 7.83 -11.78
C PHE A 49 -2.63 8.37 -12.24
N ASP A 50 -2.10 9.35 -11.50
CA ASP A 50 -0.73 9.82 -11.66
C ASP A 50 0.25 8.80 -11.05
N LEU A 51 0.77 7.92 -11.90
CA LEU A 51 1.71 6.88 -11.45
C LEU A 51 3.02 7.45 -10.88
N GLU A 52 3.48 8.62 -11.33
CA GLU A 52 4.71 9.21 -10.82
C GLU A 52 4.57 9.61 -9.36
N LYS A 53 3.45 10.25 -9.02
CA LYS A 53 3.13 10.61 -7.64
C LYS A 53 2.87 9.39 -6.78
N SER A 54 2.10 8.41 -7.31
CA SER A 54 1.84 7.15 -6.62
C SER A 54 3.14 6.39 -6.32
N LEU A 55 4.06 6.32 -7.28
CA LEU A 55 5.36 5.70 -7.07
C LEU A 55 6.23 6.45 -6.06
N THR A 56 6.20 7.76 -6.08
CA THR A 56 6.92 8.57 -5.08
C THR A 56 6.44 8.23 -3.66
N MET A 57 5.12 8.14 -3.45
CA MET A 57 4.54 7.72 -2.17
C MET A 57 4.90 6.27 -1.84
N TYR A 58 4.84 5.40 -2.84
CA TYR A 58 5.19 3.99 -2.68
C TYR A 58 6.65 3.79 -2.23
N PHE A 59 7.61 4.48 -2.84
CA PHE A 59 9.01 4.39 -2.40
C PHE A 59 9.24 4.97 -1.00
N LYS A 60 8.50 6.00 -0.59
CA LYS A 60 8.51 6.47 0.79
C LYS A 60 7.98 5.39 1.75
N ALA A 61 6.88 4.73 1.37
CA ALA A 61 6.30 3.63 2.13
C ALA A 61 7.28 2.44 2.27
N LEU A 62 7.98 2.07 1.19
CA LEU A 62 9.00 1.01 1.24
C LEU A 62 10.16 1.36 2.19
N ARG A 63 10.60 2.61 2.22
CA ARG A 63 11.62 3.06 3.18
C ARG A 63 11.15 2.93 4.62
N LEU A 64 9.87 3.25 4.88
CA LEU A 64 9.27 3.10 6.21
C LEU A 64 9.16 1.62 6.60
N ILE A 65 8.71 0.75 5.71
CA ILE A 65 8.68 -0.71 5.91
C ILE A 65 10.08 -1.24 6.25
N LYS A 66 11.09 -0.80 5.50
CA LYS A 66 12.48 -1.19 5.73
C LYS A 66 12.98 -0.72 7.11
N ALA A 67 12.70 0.52 7.49
CA ALA A 67 13.07 1.05 8.80
C ALA A 67 12.39 0.30 9.95
N CYS A 68 11.11 -0.05 9.83
CA CYS A 68 10.39 -0.88 10.80
C CYS A 68 11.04 -2.26 10.96
N ARG A 69 11.45 -2.88 9.87
CA ARG A 69 12.16 -4.16 9.91
C ARG A 69 13.51 -4.05 10.63
N GLU A 70 14.32 -3.04 10.28
CA GLU A 70 15.63 -2.82 10.88
C GLU A 70 15.56 -2.58 12.39
N SER A 71 14.45 -1.99 12.85
CA SER A 71 14.15 -1.76 14.26
C SER A 71 13.37 -2.90 14.92
N SER A 72 13.15 -4.01 14.24
CA SER A 72 12.36 -5.17 14.72
C SER A 72 10.93 -4.82 15.14
N TYR A 73 10.35 -3.78 14.55
CA TYR A 73 8.96 -3.38 14.80
C TYR A 73 7.97 -4.28 14.06
N SER A 74 6.82 -4.49 14.68
CA SER A 74 5.74 -5.28 14.08
C SER A 74 4.97 -4.49 13.02
N ILE A 75 4.68 -5.13 11.89
CA ILE A 75 3.85 -4.59 10.82
C ILE A 75 2.59 -5.44 10.72
N LEU A 76 1.43 -4.77 10.70
CA LEU A 76 0.13 -5.43 10.49
C LEU A 76 -0.33 -5.21 9.04
N PHE A 77 -0.54 -6.30 8.32
CA PHE A 77 -1.10 -6.30 6.97
C PHE A 77 -2.59 -6.61 7.02
N VAL A 78 -3.43 -5.75 6.44
CA VAL A 78 -4.89 -5.87 6.48
C VAL A 78 -5.47 -5.90 5.08
N GLY A 79 -6.26 -6.93 4.79
CA GLY A 79 -7.00 -7.05 3.53
C GLY A 79 -6.12 -7.30 2.31
N CYS A 80 -5.02 -8.00 2.47
CA CYS A 80 -4.19 -8.42 1.34
C CYS A 80 -5.01 -9.23 0.31
N PRO A 81 -4.76 -9.05 -1.00
CA PRO A 81 -5.27 -9.98 -1.99
C PRO A 81 -4.85 -11.42 -1.66
N PRO A 82 -5.72 -12.45 -1.84
CA PRO A 82 -5.46 -13.80 -1.33
C PRO A 82 -4.13 -14.41 -1.78
N LEU A 83 -3.75 -14.23 -3.04
CA LEU A 83 -2.47 -14.73 -3.57
C LEU A 83 -1.27 -14.02 -2.92
N MET A 84 -1.41 -12.72 -2.67
CA MET A 84 -0.39 -11.92 -2.00
C MET A 84 -0.26 -12.32 -0.53
N GLU A 85 -1.37 -12.51 0.16
CA GLU A 85 -1.40 -12.94 1.56
C GLU A 85 -0.70 -14.29 1.74
N LEU A 86 -1.06 -15.30 0.95
CA LEU A 86 -0.44 -16.62 1.00
C LEU A 86 1.07 -16.59 0.73
N SER A 87 1.52 -15.77 -0.21
CA SER A 87 2.93 -15.62 -0.53
C SER A 87 3.70 -14.94 0.60
N LEU A 88 3.15 -13.86 1.15
CA LEU A 88 3.78 -13.13 2.24
C LEU A 88 3.81 -13.95 3.54
N GLN A 89 2.72 -14.62 3.89
CA GLN A 89 2.64 -15.48 5.09
C GLN A 89 3.68 -16.60 5.06
N LYS A 90 3.88 -17.26 3.91
CA LYS A 90 4.88 -18.34 3.78
C LYS A 90 6.29 -17.85 4.05
N GLU A 91 6.60 -16.63 3.61
CA GLU A 91 7.96 -16.11 3.68
C GLU A 91 8.24 -15.34 4.97
N LEU A 92 7.22 -14.76 5.56
CA LEU A 92 7.31 -13.97 6.79
C LEU A 92 6.86 -14.73 8.04
N HIS A 93 6.66 -16.02 7.94
CA HIS A 93 6.14 -16.86 9.02
C HIS A 93 6.98 -16.79 10.32
N ASN A 94 8.28 -16.54 10.23
CA ASN A 94 9.18 -16.35 11.39
C ASN A 94 9.40 -14.87 11.76
N SER A 95 8.61 -13.96 11.21
CA SER A 95 8.73 -12.52 11.48
C SER A 95 7.67 -12.05 12.48
N PRO A 96 7.87 -10.91 13.16
CA PRO A 96 6.88 -10.35 14.07
C PRO A 96 5.68 -9.71 13.35
N HIS A 97 5.55 -9.94 12.04
CA HIS A 97 4.51 -9.35 11.22
C HIS A 97 3.24 -10.20 11.25
N THR A 98 2.09 -9.54 11.26
CA THR A 98 0.78 -10.19 11.35
C THR A 98 -0.07 -9.86 10.13
N PHE A 99 -0.98 -10.80 9.79
CA PHE A 99 -1.87 -10.69 8.66
C PHE A 99 -3.31 -10.87 9.12
N VAL A 100 -4.17 -9.95 8.71
CA VAL A 100 -5.62 -9.99 8.98
C VAL A 100 -6.35 -9.88 7.65
N SER A 101 -7.19 -10.85 7.34
CA SER A 101 -8.01 -10.80 6.14
C SER A 101 -9.08 -9.71 6.24
N GLU A 102 -9.59 -9.28 5.09
CA GLU A 102 -10.66 -8.26 5.03
C GLU A 102 -11.89 -8.68 5.84
N SER A 103 -12.27 -9.95 5.74
CA SER A 103 -13.44 -10.51 6.44
C SER A 103 -13.25 -10.70 7.94
N SER A 104 -12.02 -10.77 8.40
CA SER A 104 -11.67 -10.99 9.82
C SER A 104 -11.43 -9.70 10.59
N TRP A 105 -11.45 -8.55 9.92
CA TRP A 105 -11.28 -7.27 10.61
C TRP A 105 -12.50 -6.96 11.48
N VAL A 106 -12.30 -6.79 12.76
CA VAL A 106 -13.32 -6.39 13.73
C VAL A 106 -13.11 -4.93 14.11
N LEU A 107 -14.20 -4.16 14.11
CA LEU A 107 -14.16 -2.77 14.58
C LEU A 107 -13.69 -2.71 16.03
N GLY A 108 -12.73 -1.84 16.30
CA GLY A 108 -12.12 -1.73 17.62
C GLY A 108 -10.87 -2.60 17.82
N SER A 109 -10.44 -3.38 16.80
CA SER A 109 -9.26 -4.24 16.90
C SER A 109 -8.00 -3.53 17.40
N LEU A 110 -7.82 -2.26 17.04
CA LEU A 110 -6.69 -1.47 17.52
C LEU A 110 -7.00 -0.64 18.76
N THR A 111 -8.25 -0.25 18.95
CA THR A 111 -8.63 0.71 20.00
C THR A 111 -9.14 0.04 21.26
N ASN A 112 -9.62 -1.19 21.17
CA ASN A 112 -10.09 -1.95 22.32
C ASN A 112 -8.92 -2.72 22.98
N SER A 113 -8.46 -2.27 24.12
CA SER A 113 -7.33 -2.86 24.86
C SER A 113 -7.55 -4.31 25.30
N ALA A 114 -8.80 -4.76 25.40
CA ALA A 114 -9.12 -6.16 25.72
C ALA A 114 -8.90 -7.13 24.55
N GLN A 115 -8.77 -6.63 23.31
CA GLN A 115 -8.59 -7.44 22.10
C GLN A 115 -7.20 -7.33 21.48
N SER A 116 -6.41 -6.31 21.85
CA SER A 116 -5.09 -6.07 21.27
C SER A 116 -3.97 -6.56 22.18
N GLU A 117 -3.52 -7.80 21.99
CA GLU A 117 -2.31 -8.31 22.64
C GLU A 117 -1.03 -7.65 22.12
N VAL A 118 -1.03 -7.18 20.89
CA VAL A 118 0.13 -6.52 20.25
C VAL A 118 -0.32 -5.27 19.50
N SER A 119 0.26 -4.13 19.86
CA SER A 119 0.08 -2.89 19.09
C SER A 119 1.10 -2.86 17.94
N PRO A 120 0.65 -2.91 16.67
CA PRO A 120 1.56 -2.81 15.54
C PRO A 120 2.17 -1.39 15.46
N SER A 121 3.41 -1.30 15.00
CA SER A 121 4.10 -0.02 14.81
C SER A 121 3.83 0.60 13.45
N LEU A 122 3.34 -0.20 12.50
CA LEU A 122 2.99 0.22 11.14
C LEU A 122 1.84 -0.64 10.64
N ILE A 123 0.91 -0.04 9.92
CA ILE A 123 -0.19 -0.76 9.29
C ILE A 123 -0.14 -0.56 7.77
N VAL A 124 -0.35 -1.66 7.04
CA VAL A 124 -0.43 -1.67 5.58
C VAL A 124 -1.79 -2.23 5.18
N THR A 125 -2.63 -1.41 4.54
CA THR A 125 -3.97 -1.83 4.10
C THR A 125 -4.06 -1.91 2.58
N PHE A 126 -4.91 -2.83 2.10
CA PHE A 126 -5.16 -3.02 0.68
C PHE A 126 -6.63 -2.77 0.38
N ASN A 127 -6.89 -1.78 -0.51
CA ASN A 127 -8.18 -1.50 -1.12
C ASN A 127 -9.32 -1.16 -0.14
N ARG A 128 -10.41 -1.90 -0.14
CA ARG A 128 -11.73 -1.50 0.38
C ARG A 128 -11.83 -1.18 1.87
N LEU A 129 -10.92 -1.68 2.67
CA LEU A 129 -10.93 -1.49 4.12
C LEU A 129 -10.23 -0.21 4.60
N CYS A 130 -9.81 0.68 3.71
CA CYS A 130 -9.13 1.91 4.13
C CYS A 130 -9.94 2.74 5.15
N THR A 131 -11.27 2.63 5.17
CA THR A 131 -12.12 3.49 6.00
C THR A 131 -12.13 3.14 7.49
N PHE A 132 -12.10 1.86 7.85
CA PHE A 132 -12.20 1.45 9.26
C PHE A 132 -10.84 1.42 9.97
N PRO A 133 -9.83 0.73 9.41
CA PRO A 133 -8.50 0.77 9.99
C PRO A 133 -7.93 2.19 10.07
N SER A 134 -8.19 3.06 9.08
CA SER A 134 -7.64 4.42 9.05
C SER A 134 -8.06 5.27 10.25
N LYS A 135 -9.32 5.21 10.64
CA LYS A 135 -9.82 5.95 11.81
C LYS A 135 -9.21 5.44 13.12
N GLU A 136 -9.01 4.13 13.24
CA GLU A 136 -8.40 3.53 14.41
C GLU A 136 -6.89 3.82 14.47
N CYS A 137 -6.19 3.77 13.32
CA CYS A 137 -4.79 4.16 13.18
C CYS A 137 -4.58 5.60 13.62
N PHE A 138 -5.40 6.51 13.13
CA PHE A 138 -5.34 7.92 13.49
C PHE A 138 -5.51 8.15 14.99
N LYS A 139 -6.47 7.45 15.64
CA LYS A 139 -6.67 7.55 17.09
C LYS A 139 -5.51 7.01 17.91
N LYS A 140 -4.79 6.04 17.39
CA LYS A 140 -3.63 5.40 18.05
C LYS A 140 -2.28 5.97 17.59
N GLU A 141 -2.29 6.96 16.70
CA GLU A 141 -1.09 7.58 16.14
C GLU A 141 -0.15 6.56 15.45
N ILE A 142 -0.75 5.51 14.84
CA ILE A 142 -0.01 4.49 14.12
C ILE A 142 0.04 4.88 12.64
N PRO A 143 1.22 4.99 12.01
CA PRO A 143 1.34 5.34 10.61
C PRO A 143 0.66 4.30 9.72
N LEU A 144 -0.06 4.80 8.69
CA LEU A 144 -0.86 3.99 7.78
C LEU A 144 -0.39 4.15 6.33
N ILE A 145 0.01 3.03 5.74
CA ILE A 145 0.19 2.89 4.30
C ILE A 145 -1.07 2.24 3.74
N SER A 146 -1.69 2.86 2.74
CA SER A 146 -2.88 2.30 2.13
C SER A 146 -2.79 2.28 0.60
N PHE A 147 -3.06 1.10 0.02
CA PHE A 147 -3.33 0.98 -1.40
C PHE A 147 -4.77 1.36 -1.65
N VAL A 148 -4.98 2.43 -2.40
CA VAL A 148 -6.29 3.08 -2.54
C VAL A 148 -6.76 3.09 -3.98
N ASP A 149 -8.06 3.00 -4.13
CA ASP A 149 -8.77 3.21 -5.40
C ASP A 149 -9.52 4.54 -5.42
N GLU A 150 -10.27 4.80 -6.47
CA GLU A 150 -11.06 6.03 -6.67
C GLU A 150 -12.23 6.20 -5.68
N THR A 151 -12.53 5.21 -4.87
CA THR A 151 -13.65 5.23 -3.92
C THR A 151 -13.23 5.49 -2.47
N CYS A 152 -11.94 5.45 -2.17
CA CYS A 152 -11.39 5.56 -0.83
C CYS A 152 -11.47 6.99 -0.26
N ASP A 153 -11.60 7.07 1.05
CA ASP A 153 -11.49 8.31 1.84
C ASP A 153 -10.02 8.48 2.28
N LEU A 154 -9.39 9.58 1.89
CA LEU A 154 -7.97 9.83 2.16
C LEU A 154 -7.70 10.51 3.50
N SER A 155 -8.74 10.93 4.23
CA SER A 155 -8.64 11.84 5.39
C SER A 155 -7.72 11.37 6.50
N PHE A 156 -7.49 10.07 6.62
CA PHE A 156 -6.72 9.45 7.71
C PHE A 156 -5.62 8.52 7.19
N ILE A 157 -5.15 8.74 5.96
CA ILE A 157 -4.12 7.92 5.32
C ILE A 157 -2.84 8.74 5.16
N ASP A 158 -1.74 8.28 5.77
CA ASP A 158 -0.46 9.00 5.70
C ASP A 158 0.26 8.78 4.37
N TYR A 159 0.18 7.56 3.84
CA TYR A 159 0.86 7.15 2.59
C TYR A 159 -0.14 6.51 1.62
N PRO A 160 -0.95 7.32 0.90
CA PRO A 160 -1.87 6.78 -0.10
C PRO A 160 -1.12 6.37 -1.37
N ILE A 161 -1.32 5.15 -1.82
CA ILE A 161 -0.73 4.58 -3.04
C ILE A 161 -1.88 4.26 -4.00
N PHE A 162 -2.04 5.09 -5.03
CA PHE A 162 -3.09 4.92 -6.02
C PHE A 162 -2.72 3.86 -7.04
N VAL A 163 -3.48 2.79 -7.06
CA VAL A 163 -3.27 1.68 -7.99
C VAL A 163 -4.52 0.83 -8.18
N ASN A 164 -4.67 0.28 -9.37
CA ASN A 164 -5.69 -0.73 -9.63
C ASN A 164 -5.21 -2.11 -9.19
N LEU A 165 -5.49 -2.50 -7.96
CA LEU A 165 -5.15 -3.84 -7.44
C LEU A 165 -5.99 -4.97 -8.03
N LYS A 166 -7.03 -4.67 -8.82
CA LYS A 166 -7.78 -5.69 -9.58
C LYS A 166 -6.98 -6.23 -10.76
N SER A 167 -5.97 -5.47 -11.20
CA SER A 167 -4.97 -5.98 -12.15
C SER A 167 -4.00 -6.89 -11.42
N GLU A 168 -4.00 -8.17 -11.77
CA GLU A 168 -3.08 -9.17 -11.20
C GLU A 168 -1.61 -8.78 -11.38
N GLY A 169 -1.27 -8.23 -12.56
CA GLY A 169 0.09 -7.78 -12.86
C GLY A 169 0.55 -6.62 -11.96
N ALA A 170 -0.33 -5.65 -11.69
CA ALA A 170 -0.03 -4.55 -10.78
C ALA A 170 0.09 -5.05 -9.34
N ALA A 171 -0.86 -5.86 -8.88
CA ALA A 171 -0.84 -6.45 -7.53
C ALA A 171 0.45 -7.25 -7.29
N TYR A 172 0.84 -8.11 -8.26
CA TYR A 172 2.07 -8.91 -8.19
C TYR A 172 3.31 -8.03 -8.06
N MET A 173 3.40 -6.93 -8.80
CA MET A 173 4.56 -6.04 -8.76
C MET A 173 4.72 -5.35 -7.41
N TYR A 174 3.64 -4.81 -6.86
CA TYR A 174 3.66 -4.19 -5.54
C TYR A 174 3.97 -5.19 -4.45
N GLN A 175 3.38 -6.40 -4.53
CA GLN A 175 3.71 -7.51 -3.65
C GLN A 175 5.22 -7.83 -3.66
N TYR A 176 5.77 -8.00 -4.84
CA TYR A 176 7.19 -8.34 -5.02
C TYR A 176 8.11 -7.34 -4.30
N LEU A 177 7.86 -6.03 -4.46
CA LEU A 177 8.70 -5.01 -3.83
C LEU A 177 8.50 -4.91 -2.32
N ILE A 178 7.26 -5.08 -1.81
CA ILE A 178 7.02 -5.16 -0.36
C ILE A 178 7.81 -6.32 0.22
N LYS A 179 7.70 -7.49 -0.40
CA LYS A 179 8.44 -8.70 -0.03
C LYS A 179 9.94 -8.45 0.01
N GLN A 180 10.50 -7.85 -1.04
CA GLN A 180 11.93 -7.52 -1.09
C GLN A 180 12.33 -6.56 0.04
N SER A 181 11.51 -5.58 0.37
CA SER A 181 11.79 -4.62 1.45
C SER A 181 11.81 -5.26 2.82
N ILE A 182 11.05 -6.35 3.00
CA ILE A 182 10.98 -7.07 4.27
C ILE A 182 12.07 -8.15 4.36
N LEU A 183 12.38 -8.85 3.27
CA LEU A 183 13.30 -10.00 3.28
C LEU A 183 14.78 -9.62 3.10
N ASN A 184 15.09 -8.65 2.25
CA ASN A 184 16.50 -8.34 1.94
C ASN A 184 17.17 -7.56 3.07
N SER A 185 18.06 -8.23 3.77
CA SER A 185 18.98 -7.61 4.74
C SER A 185 20.16 -6.89 4.07
N ASN A 186 20.49 -7.24 2.84
CA ASN A 186 21.63 -6.70 2.10
C ASN A 186 21.14 -5.69 1.06
N GLY A 187 21.75 -4.51 1.04
CA GLY A 187 21.37 -3.37 0.20
C GLY A 187 21.51 -3.53 -1.31
N GLU A 188 21.46 -4.74 -1.83
CA GLU A 188 21.43 -5.01 -3.26
C GLU A 188 20.00 -5.03 -3.77
N GLN A 189 19.63 -3.95 -4.46
CA GLN A 189 18.48 -3.91 -5.36
C GLN A 189 18.76 -4.83 -6.55
N THR A 190 18.69 -6.13 -6.33
CA THR A 190 18.74 -7.09 -7.43
C THR A 190 17.33 -7.28 -7.99
N LEU A 191 17.11 -6.73 -9.17
CA LEU A 191 16.15 -7.18 -10.16
C LEU A 191 16.87 -7.91 -11.27
#